data_87749c882e40eef04f8e5b1d166dee62
#
_entry.id   87749c882e40eef04f8e5b1d166dee62
#
_cell.length_a   1.000
_cell.length_b   1.000
_cell.length_c   1.000
_cell.angle_alpha   90.00
_cell.angle_beta   90.00
_cell.angle_gamma   90.00
#
_symmetry.space_group_name_H-M   'P 1'
#
loop_
_entity.id
_entity.type
_entity.pdbx_description
1 polymer ?
#
loop_
_entity_poly.entity_id
_entity_poly.type
_entity_poly.pdbx_seq_one_letter_code
_entity_poly.pdbx_strand_id
1 'polypeptide(L)'
;PLFLIEHEAMEFIDGEYRKYKAAEKAKEVNPDFDFQELASKLSKRTKTEYAVVKESCDSFDVMPIQDIEKLGKSALLKSKIDIFVCSFSGGKDSQVILDLVTRVIPSEDLVVIYSDTGYELPPSLDLYDEVKDFYHEKYPNLRFYVSKNHQELMSYWDRMGAPSRVLRWCCSIMKSAPLARLLKEICGGDKQPSAILFDGVRNEESVNRANRSRIGKNAKHNNIINVSPIISWNATETYLYILLKGLPFNSAYRLGFSRVGCVICPYSS
;
A
#
# COMPACT_ATOMS: atom_id res chain seq x y z
N PRO A 1 6.04 -7.25 23.38
CA PRO A 1 6.15 -5.83 23.62
C PRO A 1 6.11 -5.06 22.31
N LEU A 2 5.54 -3.86 22.33
CA LEU A 2 5.28 -3.05 21.14
C LEU A 2 6.52 -2.81 20.28
N PHE A 3 7.67 -2.59 20.90
CA PHE A 3 8.95 -2.40 20.20
C PHE A 3 9.31 -3.57 19.25
N LEU A 4 9.05 -4.81 19.64
CA LEU A 4 9.37 -5.97 18.80
C LEU A 4 8.49 -6.05 17.55
N ILE A 5 7.19 -5.79 17.69
CA ILE A 5 6.28 -5.80 16.53
C ILE A 5 6.49 -4.59 15.62
N GLU A 6 6.89 -3.44 16.17
CA GLU A 6 7.33 -2.27 15.41
C GLU A 6 8.56 -2.63 14.55
N HIS A 7 9.59 -3.21 15.19
CA HIS A 7 10.82 -3.57 14.49
C HIS A 7 10.56 -4.60 13.39
N GLU A 8 9.79 -5.64 13.68
CA GLU A 8 9.39 -6.65 12.70
C GLU A 8 8.63 -6.04 11.51
N ALA A 9 7.70 -5.12 11.76
CA ALA A 9 6.98 -4.43 10.69
C ALA A 9 7.91 -3.56 9.82
N MET A 10 8.88 -2.89 10.43
CA MET A 10 9.87 -2.07 9.70
C MET A 10 10.82 -2.95 8.89
N GLU A 11 11.32 -4.06 9.43
CA GLU A 11 12.15 -5.03 8.69
C GLU A 11 11.40 -5.63 7.50
N PHE A 12 10.11 -5.92 7.70
CA PHE A 12 9.26 -6.41 6.62
C PHE A 12 9.07 -5.36 5.50
N ILE A 13 8.81 -4.09 5.85
CA ILE A 13 8.71 -2.99 4.88
C ILE A 13 10.02 -2.83 4.11
N ASP A 14 11.16 -2.82 4.80
CA ASP A 14 12.49 -2.70 4.20
C ASP A 14 12.78 -3.87 3.24
N GLY A 15 12.45 -5.09 3.64
CA GLY A 15 12.59 -6.28 2.81
C GLY A 15 11.77 -6.17 1.52
N GLU A 16 10.51 -5.74 1.61
CA GLU A 16 9.67 -5.55 0.42
C GLU A 16 10.17 -4.41 -0.47
N TYR A 17 10.57 -3.28 0.11
CA TYR A 17 11.14 -2.18 -0.65
C TYR A 17 12.41 -2.59 -1.41
N ARG A 18 13.36 -3.24 -0.73
CA ARG A 18 14.65 -3.67 -1.33
C ARG A 18 14.49 -4.67 -2.46
N LYS A 19 13.53 -5.60 -2.38
CA LYS A 19 13.26 -6.56 -3.46
C LYS A 19 12.99 -5.86 -4.79
N TYR A 20 12.17 -4.83 -4.77
CA TYR A 20 11.79 -4.10 -5.99
C TYR A 20 12.88 -3.13 -6.47
N LYS A 21 13.57 -2.47 -5.54
CA LYS A 21 14.73 -1.63 -5.88
C LYS A 21 15.92 -2.44 -6.42
N ALA A 22 16.14 -3.65 -5.90
CA ALA A 22 17.17 -4.54 -6.44
C ALA A 22 16.83 -5.02 -7.86
N ALA A 23 15.57 -5.27 -8.19
CA ALA A 23 15.14 -5.61 -9.55
C ALA A 23 15.35 -4.45 -10.54
N GLU A 24 15.11 -3.21 -10.10
CA GLU A 24 15.41 -2.01 -10.87
C GLU A 24 16.93 -1.88 -11.12
N LYS A 25 17.74 -2.05 -10.08
CA LYS A 25 19.21 -2.01 -10.17
C LYS A 25 19.78 -3.12 -11.06
N ALA A 26 19.19 -4.30 -11.09
CA ALA A 26 19.60 -5.37 -12.00
C ALA A 26 19.50 -4.95 -13.47
N LYS A 27 18.51 -4.14 -13.81
CA LYS A 27 18.32 -3.60 -15.15
C LYS A 27 19.30 -2.45 -15.47
N GLU A 28 19.67 -1.64 -14.47
CA GLU A 28 20.66 -0.57 -14.63
C GLU A 28 22.06 -1.13 -14.85
N VAL A 29 22.45 -2.20 -14.14
CA VAL A 29 23.76 -2.84 -14.25
C VAL A 29 23.94 -3.57 -15.58
N ASN A 30 22.85 -4.07 -16.18
CA ASN A 30 22.91 -4.77 -17.46
C ASN A 30 21.73 -4.37 -18.35
N PRO A 31 21.77 -3.18 -18.98
CA PRO A 31 20.65 -2.64 -19.76
C PRO A 31 20.30 -3.48 -20.98
N ASP A 32 21.27 -4.23 -21.54
CA ASP A 32 21.08 -5.08 -22.70
C ASP A 32 20.53 -6.47 -22.34
N PHE A 33 20.42 -6.81 -21.06
CA PHE A 33 20.00 -8.14 -20.61
C PHE A 33 18.89 -8.07 -19.55
N ASP A 34 17.69 -8.48 -19.95
CA ASP A 34 16.54 -8.53 -19.04
C ASP A 34 16.45 -9.91 -18.35
N PHE A 35 16.97 -9.97 -17.11
CA PHE A 35 16.89 -11.16 -16.25
C PHE A 35 15.46 -11.60 -15.98
N GLN A 36 14.50 -10.66 -15.90
CA GLN A 36 13.09 -10.97 -15.66
C GLN A 36 12.45 -11.62 -16.90
N GLU A 37 12.82 -11.14 -18.09
CA GLU A 37 12.39 -11.75 -19.34
C GLU A 37 12.95 -13.18 -19.48
N LEU A 38 14.22 -13.38 -19.13
CA LEU A 38 14.85 -14.72 -19.11
C LEU A 38 14.12 -15.65 -18.12
N ALA A 39 13.88 -15.21 -16.88
CA ALA A 39 13.15 -15.98 -15.89
C ALA A 39 11.74 -16.37 -16.39
N SER A 40 11.06 -15.45 -17.06
CA SER A 40 9.75 -15.70 -17.66
C SER A 40 9.80 -16.72 -18.79
N LYS A 41 10.78 -16.61 -19.68
CA LYS A 41 11.01 -17.57 -20.79
C LYS A 41 11.32 -18.96 -20.27
N LEU A 42 12.21 -19.08 -19.28
CA LEU A 42 12.54 -20.34 -18.63
C LEU A 42 11.34 -20.97 -17.94
N SER A 43 10.57 -20.19 -17.19
CA SER A 43 9.37 -20.67 -16.52
C SER A 43 8.32 -21.26 -17.49
N LYS A 44 8.13 -20.61 -18.63
CA LYS A 44 7.24 -21.10 -19.67
C LYS A 44 7.73 -22.39 -20.33
N ARG A 45 9.06 -22.50 -20.55
CA ARG A 45 9.67 -23.64 -21.24
C ARG A 45 9.75 -24.90 -20.38
N THR A 46 10.08 -24.74 -19.10
CA THR A 46 10.36 -25.87 -18.19
C THR A 46 9.16 -26.26 -17.33
N LYS A 47 8.08 -25.45 -17.33
CA LYS A 47 6.94 -25.56 -16.42
C LYS A 47 7.31 -25.46 -14.93
N THR A 48 8.52 -25.01 -14.64
CA THR A 48 9.03 -24.74 -13.30
C THR A 48 9.13 -23.22 -13.14
N GLU A 49 8.77 -22.70 -12.00
CA GLU A 49 8.79 -21.26 -11.76
C GLU A 49 10.21 -20.77 -11.45
N TYR A 50 10.73 -19.88 -12.28
CA TYR A 50 12.05 -19.25 -12.14
C TYR A 50 11.90 -17.83 -11.65
N ALA A 51 12.87 -17.38 -10.85
CA ALA A 51 12.97 -15.99 -10.42
C ALA A 51 14.41 -15.49 -10.49
N VAL A 52 14.57 -14.18 -10.54
CA VAL A 52 15.87 -13.51 -10.46
C VAL A 52 16.35 -13.49 -9.03
N VAL A 53 17.63 -13.76 -8.81
CA VAL A 53 18.30 -13.75 -7.50
C VAL A 53 19.50 -12.82 -7.55
N LYS A 54 19.75 -12.11 -6.47
CA LYS A 54 20.96 -11.31 -6.30
C LYS A 54 22.08 -12.20 -5.75
N GLU A 55 23.15 -12.37 -6.51
CA GLU A 55 24.34 -13.15 -6.11
C GLU A 55 25.35 -12.30 -5.31
N SER A 56 25.58 -11.06 -5.75
CA SER A 56 26.48 -10.09 -5.12
C SER A 56 26.00 -8.66 -5.36
N CYS A 57 26.77 -7.65 -4.97
CA CYS A 57 26.38 -6.25 -5.12
C CYS A 57 25.92 -5.87 -6.53
N ASP A 58 26.55 -6.45 -7.56
CA ASP A 58 26.27 -6.11 -8.96
C ASP A 58 26.10 -7.37 -9.86
N SER A 59 25.87 -8.54 -9.26
CA SER A 59 25.68 -9.80 -9.97
C SER A 59 24.29 -10.39 -9.67
N PHE A 60 23.61 -10.79 -10.74
CA PHE A 60 22.29 -11.40 -10.69
C PHE A 60 22.30 -12.73 -11.45
N ASP A 61 21.46 -13.66 -11.01
CA ASP A 61 21.27 -14.96 -11.66
C ASP A 61 19.77 -15.30 -11.73
N VAL A 62 19.43 -16.33 -12.50
CA VAL A 62 18.06 -16.82 -12.66
C VAL A 62 18.02 -18.29 -12.30
N MET A 63 17.27 -18.64 -11.27
CA MET A 63 17.15 -20.02 -10.79
C MET A 63 15.71 -20.41 -10.42
N PRO A 64 15.42 -21.71 -10.31
CA PRO A 64 14.12 -22.20 -9.87
C PRO A 64 13.80 -21.71 -8.46
N ILE A 65 12.54 -21.31 -8.19
CA ILE A 65 12.11 -20.79 -6.87
C ILE A 65 12.37 -21.83 -5.76
N GLN A 66 12.18 -23.10 -6.03
CA GLN A 66 12.43 -24.18 -5.06
C GLN A 66 13.92 -24.24 -4.62
N ASP A 67 14.84 -23.89 -5.50
CA ASP A 67 16.28 -23.90 -5.19
C ASP A 67 16.68 -22.61 -4.47
N ILE A 68 16.01 -21.49 -4.77
CA ILE A 68 16.18 -20.21 -4.05
C ILE A 68 15.90 -20.40 -2.56
N GLU A 69 14.78 -21.04 -2.24
CA GLU A 69 14.36 -21.31 -0.86
C GLU A 69 15.36 -22.23 -0.13
N LYS A 70 15.80 -23.32 -0.81
CA LYS A 70 16.81 -24.25 -0.25
C LYS A 70 18.15 -23.59 0.06
N LEU A 71 18.56 -22.62 -0.75
CA LEU A 71 19.82 -21.90 -0.59
C LEU A 71 19.70 -20.69 0.35
N GLY A 72 18.53 -20.43 0.94
CA GLY A 72 18.27 -19.28 1.80
C GLY A 72 18.42 -17.93 1.09
N LYS A 73 18.31 -17.91 -0.23
CA LYS A 73 18.39 -16.70 -1.04
C LYS A 73 17.01 -16.04 -1.16
N SER A 74 17.00 -14.75 -1.48
CA SER A 74 15.74 -14.02 -1.73
C SER A 74 15.51 -13.83 -3.23
N ALA A 75 14.33 -14.24 -3.69
CA ALA A 75 13.91 -13.98 -5.06
C ALA A 75 13.63 -12.50 -5.28
N LEU A 76 14.13 -11.95 -6.38
CA LEU A 76 13.70 -10.66 -6.90
C LEU A 76 12.37 -10.85 -7.64
N LEU A 77 11.37 -10.03 -7.33
CA LEU A 77 10.05 -10.20 -7.90
C LEU A 77 10.01 -9.84 -9.39
N LYS A 78 9.16 -10.55 -10.14
CA LYS A 78 9.09 -10.50 -11.62
C LYS A 78 8.57 -9.17 -12.18
N SER A 79 7.98 -8.32 -11.39
CA SER A 79 7.34 -7.10 -11.88
C SER A 79 8.14 -5.86 -11.54
N LYS A 80 8.44 -5.07 -12.56
CA LYS A 80 8.90 -3.70 -12.36
C LYS A 80 7.85 -2.94 -11.56
N ILE A 81 8.28 -2.26 -10.52
CA ILE A 81 7.43 -1.35 -9.75
C ILE A 81 7.78 0.08 -10.17
N ASP A 82 6.76 0.82 -10.58
CA ASP A 82 6.91 2.20 -11.01
C ASP A 82 6.77 3.18 -9.84
N ILE A 83 6.04 2.79 -8.77
CA ILE A 83 5.74 3.69 -7.65
C ILE A 83 5.43 2.93 -6.35
N PHE A 84 5.92 3.46 -5.22
CA PHE A 84 5.54 3.04 -3.87
C PHE A 84 4.53 4.01 -3.29
N VAL A 85 3.43 3.48 -2.78
CA VAL A 85 2.28 4.25 -2.32
C VAL A 85 1.95 3.90 -0.88
N CYS A 86 1.81 4.90 -0.01
CA CYS A 86 1.17 4.76 1.28
C CYS A 86 -0.30 5.18 1.16
N SER A 87 -1.23 4.27 1.40
CA SER A 87 -2.67 4.57 1.40
C SER A 87 -3.08 5.14 2.76
N PHE A 88 -3.38 6.43 2.79
CA PHE A 88 -3.85 7.11 3.98
C PHE A 88 -5.35 7.33 3.93
N SER A 89 -6.06 7.02 5.01
CA SER A 89 -7.53 7.11 5.10
C SER A 89 -8.03 7.97 6.27
N GLY A 90 -7.13 8.59 7.02
CA GLY A 90 -7.47 9.31 8.26
C GLY A 90 -7.81 8.41 9.43
N GLY A 91 -7.74 7.09 9.27
CA GLY A 91 -7.94 6.12 10.33
C GLY A 91 -6.65 5.76 11.07
N LYS A 92 -6.77 5.27 12.32
CA LYS A 92 -5.65 4.91 13.19
C LYS A 92 -4.64 3.94 12.53
N ASP A 93 -5.16 2.94 11.81
CA ASP A 93 -4.32 1.91 11.20
C ASP A 93 -3.49 2.48 10.04
N SER A 94 -4.08 3.35 9.22
CA SER A 94 -3.36 4.06 8.15
C SER A 94 -2.36 5.09 8.69
N GLN A 95 -2.60 5.65 9.88
CA GLN A 95 -1.66 6.54 10.57
C GLN A 95 -0.39 5.78 11.00
N VAL A 96 -0.55 4.57 11.55
CA VAL A 96 0.58 3.71 11.91
C VAL A 96 1.39 3.33 10.67
N ILE A 97 0.72 2.92 9.59
CA ILE A 97 1.42 2.58 8.34
C ILE A 97 2.19 3.77 7.78
N LEU A 98 1.60 4.95 7.79
CA LEU A 98 2.28 6.16 7.30
C LEU A 98 3.57 6.41 8.08
N ASP A 99 3.55 6.31 9.41
CA ASP A 99 4.76 6.49 10.22
C ASP A 99 5.82 5.40 9.95
N LEU A 100 5.42 4.14 9.93
CA LEU A 100 6.34 3.03 9.68
C LEU A 100 7.00 3.13 8.29
N VAL A 101 6.20 3.40 7.25
CA VAL A 101 6.69 3.43 5.86
C VAL A 101 7.59 4.64 5.61
N THR A 102 7.26 5.83 6.14
CA THR A 102 8.08 7.05 5.98
C THR A 102 9.42 6.97 6.72
N ARG A 103 9.52 6.11 7.74
CA ARG A 103 10.78 5.87 8.48
C ARG A 103 11.70 4.88 7.77
N VAL A 104 11.19 4.10 6.83
CA VAL A 104 11.94 3.03 6.14
C VAL A 104 12.22 3.38 4.69
N ILE A 105 11.21 3.88 3.97
CA ILE A 105 11.33 4.18 2.54
C ILE A 105 11.75 5.65 2.36
N PRO A 106 12.78 5.93 1.53
CA PRO A 106 13.16 7.29 1.19
C PRO A 106 11.97 8.11 0.67
N SER A 107 11.86 9.36 1.13
CA SER A 107 10.71 10.23 0.82
C SER A 107 10.54 10.53 -0.67
N GLU A 108 11.62 10.52 -1.43
CA GLU A 108 11.62 10.69 -2.89
C GLU A 108 11.00 9.51 -3.64
N ASP A 109 11.07 8.30 -3.08
CA ASP A 109 10.51 7.09 -3.66
C ASP A 109 9.05 6.83 -3.27
N LEU A 110 8.57 7.51 -2.22
CA LEU A 110 7.26 7.30 -1.62
C LEU A 110 6.27 8.39 -2.00
N VAL A 111 5.03 8.01 -2.23
CA VAL A 111 3.90 8.95 -2.29
C VAL A 111 2.83 8.56 -1.29
N VAL A 112 2.20 9.54 -0.67
CA VAL A 112 1.06 9.35 0.23
C VAL A 112 -0.20 9.74 -0.52
N ILE A 113 -1.18 8.84 -0.57
CA ILE A 113 -2.45 9.10 -1.26
C ILE A 113 -3.61 9.00 -0.27
N TYR A 114 -4.32 10.10 -0.12
CA TYR A 114 -5.59 10.19 0.59
C TYR A 114 -6.76 10.02 -0.40
N SER A 115 -7.72 9.16 -0.08
CA SER A 115 -8.90 8.93 -0.92
C SER A 115 -10.07 9.74 -0.40
N ASP A 116 -10.36 10.87 -1.05
CA ASP A 116 -11.51 11.72 -0.75
C ASP A 116 -12.73 11.30 -1.58
N THR A 117 -13.77 10.82 -0.92
CA THR A 117 -15.04 10.47 -1.54
C THR A 117 -16.04 11.63 -1.59
N GLY A 118 -15.70 12.77 -0.99
CA GLY A 118 -16.60 13.90 -0.76
C GLY A 118 -17.56 13.70 0.42
N TYR A 119 -17.50 12.56 1.09
CA TYR A 119 -18.36 12.18 2.23
C TYR A 119 -17.55 11.64 3.42
N GLU A 120 -16.34 12.11 3.57
CA GLU A 120 -15.53 11.77 4.74
C GLU A 120 -16.05 12.53 5.98
N LEU A 121 -15.81 11.95 7.17
CA LEU A 121 -16.09 12.64 8.42
C LEU A 121 -15.26 13.95 8.50
N PRO A 122 -15.83 15.08 8.93
CA PRO A 122 -15.08 16.34 9.06
C PRO A 122 -13.76 16.19 9.82
N PRO A 123 -13.67 15.46 10.97
CA PRO A 123 -12.40 15.23 11.64
C PRO A 123 -11.34 14.51 10.81
N SER A 124 -11.72 13.84 9.73
CA SER A 124 -10.75 13.17 8.84
C SER A 124 -10.17 14.12 7.81
N LEU A 125 -10.91 15.15 7.42
CA LEU A 125 -10.43 16.22 6.56
C LEU A 125 -9.44 17.11 7.31
N ASP A 126 -9.81 17.54 8.53
CA ASP A 126 -8.93 18.33 9.41
C ASP A 126 -7.62 17.58 9.71
N LEU A 127 -7.72 16.28 10.01
CA LEU A 127 -6.54 15.44 10.25
C LEU A 127 -5.63 15.32 9.03
N TYR A 128 -6.17 15.31 7.81
CA TYR A 128 -5.34 15.20 6.61
C TYR A 128 -4.37 16.37 6.49
N ASP A 129 -4.83 17.58 6.71
CA ASP A 129 -3.98 18.78 6.67
C ASP A 129 -2.95 18.77 7.82
N GLU A 130 -3.37 18.43 9.05
CA GLU A 130 -2.47 18.28 10.19
C GLU A 130 -1.36 17.23 9.92
N VAL A 131 -1.72 16.08 9.37
CA VAL A 131 -0.78 15.01 9.04
C VAL A 131 0.19 15.45 7.95
N LYS A 132 -0.30 16.13 6.92
CA LYS A 132 0.55 16.65 5.85
C LYS A 132 1.60 17.59 6.38
N ASP A 133 1.21 18.54 7.22
CA ASP A 133 2.13 19.51 7.82
C ASP A 133 3.14 18.81 8.74
N PHE A 134 2.69 17.89 9.61
CA PHE A 134 3.53 17.11 10.52
C PHE A 134 4.61 16.30 9.77
N TYR A 135 4.26 15.69 8.66
CA TYR A 135 5.22 14.89 7.88
C TYR A 135 6.09 15.74 6.95
N HIS A 136 5.60 16.87 6.43
CA HIS A 136 6.43 17.79 5.67
C HIS A 136 7.55 18.44 6.51
N GLU A 137 7.31 18.66 7.79
CA GLU A 137 8.35 19.14 8.71
C GLU A 137 9.51 18.14 8.84
N LYS A 138 9.18 16.83 8.90
CA LYS A 138 10.17 15.75 9.03
C LYS A 138 10.76 15.29 7.70
N TYR A 139 9.97 15.29 6.66
CA TYR A 139 10.27 14.75 5.34
C TYR A 139 9.83 15.73 4.25
N PRO A 140 10.60 16.82 3.98
CA PRO A 140 10.18 17.88 3.05
C PRO A 140 9.92 17.39 1.60
N ASN A 141 10.55 16.30 1.19
CA ASN A 141 10.39 15.74 -0.16
C ASN A 141 9.22 14.74 -0.27
N LEU A 142 8.52 14.43 0.83
CA LEU A 142 7.39 13.51 0.81
C LEU A 142 6.20 14.14 0.10
N ARG A 143 5.70 13.45 -0.92
CA ARG A 143 4.63 13.93 -1.77
C ARG A 143 3.27 13.42 -1.31
N PHE A 144 2.34 14.34 -1.08
CA PHE A 144 0.96 14.06 -0.70
C PHE A 144 0.01 14.35 -1.86
N TYR A 145 -0.88 13.42 -2.14
CA TYR A 145 -1.89 13.54 -3.19
C TYR A 145 -3.27 13.20 -2.65
N VAL A 146 -4.29 13.85 -3.22
CA VAL A 146 -5.70 13.53 -2.95
C VAL A 146 -6.29 12.85 -4.17
N SER A 147 -6.79 11.65 -3.99
CA SER A 147 -7.52 10.90 -5.00
C SER A 147 -9.01 11.17 -4.85
N LYS A 148 -9.60 11.87 -5.81
CA LYS A 148 -11.00 12.29 -5.81
C LYS A 148 -11.69 12.00 -7.14
N ASN A 149 -12.98 11.66 -7.12
CA ASN A 149 -13.77 11.57 -8.34
C ASN A 149 -14.17 12.97 -8.82
N HIS A 150 -14.24 13.16 -10.12
CA HIS A 150 -14.70 14.42 -10.73
C HIS A 150 -16.19 14.66 -10.54
N GLN A 151 -16.99 13.58 -10.41
CA GLN A 151 -18.41 13.65 -10.17
C GLN A 151 -18.73 13.37 -8.70
N GLU A 152 -19.71 14.06 -8.20
CA GLU A 152 -20.22 13.84 -6.84
C GLU A 152 -20.91 12.47 -6.71
N LEU A 153 -20.82 11.87 -5.53
CA LEU A 153 -21.39 10.55 -5.26
C LEU A 153 -22.91 10.54 -5.46
N MET A 154 -23.61 11.63 -5.12
CA MET A 154 -25.08 11.70 -5.25
C MET A 154 -25.54 11.55 -6.70
N SER A 155 -24.76 12.04 -7.68
CA SER A 155 -25.09 11.85 -9.09
C SER A 155 -25.10 10.37 -9.54
N TYR A 156 -24.30 9.53 -8.85
CA TYR A 156 -24.32 8.08 -9.05
C TYR A 156 -25.44 7.40 -8.25
N TRP A 157 -25.77 7.94 -7.07
CA TRP A 157 -26.83 7.42 -6.21
C TRP A 157 -28.18 7.43 -6.93
N ASP A 158 -28.52 8.52 -7.61
CA ASP A 158 -29.76 8.64 -8.38
C ASP A 158 -29.87 7.60 -9.51
N ARG A 159 -28.73 7.16 -10.07
CA ARG A 159 -28.69 6.19 -11.14
C ARG A 159 -28.58 4.73 -10.67
N MET A 160 -27.88 4.47 -9.59
CA MET A 160 -27.50 3.13 -9.13
C MET A 160 -28.20 2.72 -7.84
N GLY A 161 -28.94 3.64 -7.22
CA GLY A 161 -29.53 3.45 -5.91
C GLY A 161 -28.52 3.57 -4.76
N ALA A 162 -29.00 3.51 -3.52
CA ALA A 162 -28.17 3.60 -2.34
C ALA A 162 -27.13 2.46 -2.27
N PRO A 163 -25.87 2.76 -1.89
CA PRO A 163 -24.89 1.70 -1.68
C PRO A 163 -25.35 0.79 -0.52
N SER A 164 -25.09 -0.50 -0.66
CA SER A 164 -25.44 -1.50 0.35
C SER A 164 -24.24 -2.36 0.72
N ARG A 165 -24.38 -3.20 1.75
CA ARG A 165 -23.33 -4.18 2.13
C ARG A 165 -23.04 -5.17 1.00
N VAL A 166 -24.01 -5.50 0.17
CA VAL A 166 -23.86 -6.39 -0.98
C VAL A 166 -23.38 -5.63 -2.21
N LEU A 167 -23.96 -4.47 -2.49
CA LEU A 167 -23.66 -3.66 -3.68
C LEU A 167 -22.83 -2.42 -3.31
N ARG A 168 -21.50 -2.59 -3.29
CA ARG A 168 -20.52 -1.55 -2.89
C ARG A 168 -19.93 -0.79 -4.09
N TRP A 169 -20.78 -0.36 -5.01
CA TRP A 169 -20.34 0.40 -6.18
C TRP A 169 -19.58 1.68 -5.80
N CYS A 170 -19.94 2.34 -4.68
CA CYS A 170 -19.29 3.54 -4.20
C CYS A 170 -17.76 3.36 -4.00
N CYS A 171 -17.31 2.24 -3.44
CA CYS A 171 -15.88 1.99 -3.27
C CYS A 171 -15.14 1.85 -4.61
N SER A 172 -15.78 1.35 -5.66
CA SER A 172 -15.17 1.22 -6.98
C SER A 172 -15.07 2.58 -7.68
N ILE A 173 -16.17 3.34 -7.66
CA ILE A 173 -16.29 4.61 -8.38
C ILE A 173 -15.57 5.74 -7.64
N MET A 174 -15.72 5.83 -6.31
CA MET A 174 -15.22 6.96 -5.52
C MET A 174 -13.81 6.76 -4.95
N LYS A 175 -13.29 5.52 -4.92
CA LYS A 175 -11.94 5.25 -4.39
C LYS A 175 -11.04 4.59 -5.43
N SER A 176 -11.44 3.44 -5.99
CA SER A 176 -10.53 2.67 -6.84
C SER A 176 -10.29 3.30 -8.20
N ALA A 177 -11.32 3.78 -8.88
CA ALA A 177 -11.16 4.41 -10.20
C ALA A 177 -10.37 5.74 -10.14
N PRO A 178 -10.63 6.64 -9.16
CA PRO A 178 -9.79 7.83 -8.98
C PRO A 178 -8.34 7.50 -8.65
N LEU A 179 -8.09 6.51 -7.79
CA LEU A 179 -6.73 6.06 -7.48
C LEU A 179 -5.98 5.63 -8.74
N ALA A 180 -6.59 4.81 -9.59
CA ALA A 180 -5.97 4.35 -10.83
C ALA A 180 -5.63 5.51 -11.78
N ARG A 181 -6.51 6.51 -11.89
CA ARG A 181 -6.25 7.72 -12.69
C ARG A 181 -5.09 8.53 -12.12
N LEU A 182 -5.12 8.78 -10.80
CA LEU A 182 -4.08 9.55 -10.13
C LEU A 182 -2.70 8.88 -10.26
N LEU A 183 -2.61 7.56 -10.08
CA LEU A 183 -1.35 6.83 -10.27
C LEU A 183 -0.81 6.98 -11.69
N LYS A 184 -1.69 6.93 -12.69
CA LYS A 184 -1.32 7.14 -14.09
C LYS A 184 -0.79 8.56 -14.33
N GLU A 185 -1.42 9.58 -13.76
CA GLU A 185 -1.01 10.98 -13.83
C GLU A 185 0.36 11.20 -13.16
N ILE A 186 0.57 10.66 -11.95
CA ILE A 186 1.83 10.78 -11.21
C ILE A 186 3.00 10.16 -11.98
N CYS A 187 2.77 9.03 -12.62
CA CYS A 187 3.82 8.32 -13.39
C CYS A 187 3.98 8.84 -14.82
N GLY A 188 3.19 9.81 -15.26
CA GLY A 188 3.32 10.50 -16.57
C GLY A 188 3.16 9.56 -17.77
N GLY A 189 2.51 8.40 -17.61
CA GLY A 189 2.43 7.36 -18.63
C GLY A 189 1.05 7.17 -19.24
N ASP A 190 1.01 6.57 -20.42
CA ASP A 190 -0.24 6.14 -21.07
C ASP A 190 -0.77 4.82 -20.50
N LYS A 191 0.10 4.01 -19.92
CA LYS A 191 -0.23 2.72 -19.30
C LYS A 191 -0.45 2.87 -17.80
N GLN A 192 -1.25 1.97 -17.23
CA GLN A 192 -1.40 1.87 -15.79
C GLN A 192 -0.06 1.44 -15.15
N PRO A 193 0.49 2.21 -14.20
CA PRO A 193 1.74 1.87 -13.56
C PRO A 193 1.59 0.67 -12.64
N SER A 194 2.67 -0.06 -12.45
CA SER A 194 2.77 -1.09 -11.40
C SER A 194 3.12 -0.43 -10.07
N ALA A 195 2.33 -0.72 -9.03
CA ALA A 195 2.49 -0.09 -7.73
C ALA A 195 2.55 -1.10 -6.59
N ILE A 196 3.38 -0.78 -5.58
CA ILE A 196 3.26 -1.32 -4.23
C ILE A 196 2.40 -0.36 -3.42
N LEU A 197 1.33 -0.86 -2.83
CA LEU A 197 0.42 -0.07 -2.00
C LEU A 197 0.46 -0.61 -0.56
N PHE A 198 1.07 0.16 0.33
CA PHE A 198 1.07 -0.12 1.75
C PHE A 198 -0.26 0.31 2.36
N ASP A 199 -0.92 -0.62 3.05
CA ASP A 199 -2.21 -0.38 3.71
C ASP A 199 -2.24 -0.87 5.16
N GLY A 200 -3.15 -0.30 5.95
CA GLY A 200 -3.32 -0.63 7.36
C GLY A 200 -4.34 -1.74 7.61
N VAL A 201 -4.48 -2.71 6.72
CA VAL A 201 -5.38 -3.85 6.92
C VAL A 201 -4.87 -4.74 8.04
N ARG A 202 -5.77 -5.13 8.96
CA ARG A 202 -5.50 -6.07 10.06
C ARG A 202 -6.48 -7.24 10.04
N ASN A 203 -5.99 -8.43 10.41
CA ASN A 203 -6.80 -9.65 10.44
C ASN A 203 -7.96 -9.56 11.43
N GLU A 204 -7.77 -8.86 12.55
CA GLU A 204 -8.77 -8.68 13.60
C GLU A 204 -10.01 -7.87 13.16
N GLU A 205 -9.90 -7.06 12.12
CA GLU A 205 -10.97 -6.11 11.77
C GLU A 205 -12.27 -6.76 11.26
N SER A 206 -12.21 -7.96 10.71
CA SER A 206 -13.38 -8.71 10.27
C SER A 206 -13.06 -10.14 9.85
N VAL A 207 -14.06 -11.01 9.85
CA VAL A 207 -13.95 -12.40 9.38
C VAL A 207 -13.38 -12.49 7.95
N ASN A 208 -13.78 -11.57 7.07
CA ASN A 208 -13.27 -11.51 5.69
C ASN A 208 -11.79 -11.09 5.60
N ARG A 209 -11.23 -10.50 6.66
CA ARG A 209 -9.83 -10.11 6.75
C ARG A 209 -8.97 -11.11 7.51
N ALA A 210 -9.59 -11.96 8.34
CA ALA A 210 -8.89 -12.93 9.19
C ALA A 210 -7.90 -13.84 8.43
N ASN A 211 -8.22 -14.18 7.17
CA ASN A 211 -7.41 -15.05 6.33
C ASN A 211 -6.66 -14.31 5.22
N ARG A 212 -6.51 -12.99 5.31
CA ARG A 212 -5.75 -12.24 4.31
C ARG A 212 -4.25 -12.48 4.45
N SER A 213 -3.58 -12.66 3.32
CA SER A 213 -2.13 -12.66 3.26
C SER A 213 -1.57 -11.26 3.49
N ARG A 214 -0.40 -11.17 4.10
CA ARG A 214 0.36 -9.92 4.33
C ARG A 214 0.70 -9.21 3.03
N ILE A 215 0.93 -10.00 1.96
CA ILE A 215 1.13 -9.53 0.59
C ILE A 215 0.08 -10.16 -0.29
N GLY A 216 -0.55 -9.38 -1.15
CA GLY A 216 -1.56 -9.90 -2.07
C GLY A 216 -1.82 -8.98 -3.26
N LYS A 217 -2.34 -9.55 -4.34
CA LYS A 217 -2.80 -8.74 -5.48
C LYS A 217 -4.00 -7.90 -5.06
N ASN A 218 -4.06 -6.66 -5.53
CA ASN A 218 -5.23 -5.83 -5.32
C ASN A 218 -6.44 -6.43 -6.04
N ALA A 219 -7.57 -6.53 -5.34
CA ALA A 219 -8.78 -7.17 -5.88
C ALA A 219 -9.39 -6.42 -7.09
N LYS A 220 -9.03 -5.16 -7.31
CA LYS A 220 -9.60 -4.29 -8.35
C LYS A 220 -8.59 -3.87 -9.42
N HIS A 221 -7.30 -3.97 -9.13
CA HIS A 221 -6.21 -3.52 -10.00
C HIS A 221 -5.12 -4.58 -10.04
N ASN A 222 -5.00 -5.29 -11.14
CA ASN A 222 -4.04 -6.39 -11.31
C ASN A 222 -2.57 -5.95 -11.28
N ASN A 223 -2.31 -4.66 -11.50
CA ASN A 223 -0.99 -4.04 -11.49
C ASN A 223 -0.61 -3.45 -10.13
N ILE A 224 -1.45 -3.61 -9.10
CA ILE A 224 -1.18 -3.15 -7.74
C ILE A 224 -1.00 -4.36 -6.83
N ILE A 225 0.08 -4.34 -6.06
CA ILE A 225 0.34 -5.29 -4.98
C ILE A 225 0.07 -4.57 -3.66
N ASN A 226 -0.85 -5.12 -2.88
CA ASN A 226 -1.12 -4.65 -1.52
C ASN A 226 -0.14 -5.29 -0.55
N VAL A 227 0.44 -4.48 0.32
CA VAL A 227 1.33 -4.87 1.40
C VAL A 227 0.76 -4.34 2.70
N SER A 228 0.45 -5.24 3.64
CA SER A 228 -0.17 -4.92 4.93
C SER A 228 0.80 -5.23 6.08
N PRO A 229 1.75 -4.32 6.42
CA PRO A 229 2.82 -4.59 7.38
C PRO A 229 2.33 -4.94 8.77
N ILE A 230 1.22 -4.35 9.21
CA ILE A 230 0.63 -4.54 10.56
C ILE A 230 -0.53 -5.54 10.57
N ILE A 231 -0.57 -6.48 9.64
CA ILE A 231 -1.72 -7.39 9.46
C ILE A 231 -2.06 -8.19 10.72
N SER A 232 -1.06 -8.54 11.52
CA SER A 232 -1.19 -9.29 12.78
C SER A 232 -1.41 -8.42 14.02
N TRP A 233 -1.32 -7.09 13.88
CA TRP A 233 -1.50 -6.20 15.03
C TRP A 233 -2.97 -6.16 15.48
N ASN A 234 -3.17 -6.00 16.79
CA ASN A 234 -4.48 -5.75 17.35
C ASN A 234 -4.78 -4.24 17.52
N ALA A 235 -6.02 -3.91 17.88
CA ALA A 235 -6.44 -2.53 18.04
C ALA A 235 -5.66 -1.81 19.15
N THR A 236 -5.37 -2.49 20.26
CA THR A 236 -4.64 -1.93 21.40
C THR A 236 -3.21 -1.56 20.99
N GLU A 237 -2.52 -2.44 20.27
CA GLU A 237 -1.16 -2.18 19.76
C GLU A 237 -1.13 -0.95 18.86
N THR A 238 -2.13 -0.81 17.99
CA THR A 238 -2.27 0.34 17.09
C THR A 238 -2.45 1.65 17.87
N TYR A 239 -3.34 1.68 18.87
CA TYR A 239 -3.55 2.87 19.70
C TYR A 239 -2.31 3.20 20.55
N LEU A 240 -1.72 2.20 21.19
CA LEU A 240 -0.50 2.40 21.98
C LEU A 240 0.65 2.96 21.13
N TYR A 241 0.79 2.46 19.90
CA TYR A 241 1.80 2.98 18.98
C TYR A 241 1.61 4.46 18.70
N ILE A 242 0.39 4.87 18.31
CA ILE A 242 0.06 6.27 18.01
C ILE A 242 0.36 7.18 19.21
N LEU A 243 -0.07 6.76 20.42
CA LEU A 243 0.15 7.53 21.64
C LEU A 243 1.63 7.63 22.03
N LEU A 244 2.39 6.54 21.95
CA LEU A 244 3.81 6.52 22.28
C LEU A 244 4.66 7.31 21.29
N LYS A 245 4.26 7.35 20.03
CA LYS A 245 4.99 8.12 19.00
C LYS A 245 4.50 9.58 18.90
N GLY A 246 3.46 9.96 19.63
CA GLY A 246 2.89 11.31 19.56
C GLY A 246 2.35 11.66 18.17
N LEU A 247 1.79 10.70 17.45
CA LEU A 247 1.30 10.91 16.10
C LEU A 247 -0.03 11.67 16.08
N PRO A 248 -0.31 12.47 15.05
CA PRO A 248 -1.62 13.07 14.84
C PRO A 248 -2.71 12.00 14.91
N PHE A 249 -3.81 12.32 15.58
CA PHE A 249 -4.85 11.32 15.88
C PHE A 249 -6.25 11.85 15.61
N ASN A 250 -7.02 11.11 14.82
CA ASN A 250 -8.37 11.48 14.44
C ASN A 250 -9.28 11.64 15.66
N SER A 251 -9.81 12.85 15.85
CA SER A 251 -10.66 13.20 16.99
C SER A 251 -11.98 12.42 17.02
N ALA A 252 -12.43 11.86 15.91
CA ALA A 252 -13.62 10.99 15.87
C ALA A 252 -13.52 9.80 16.82
N TYR A 253 -12.33 9.25 17.03
CA TYR A 253 -12.14 8.16 18.00
C TYR A 253 -12.39 8.60 19.44
N ARG A 254 -12.10 9.86 19.78
CA ARG A 254 -12.44 10.45 21.11
C ARG A 254 -13.94 10.63 21.30
N LEU A 255 -14.69 10.74 20.20
CA LEU A 255 -16.16 10.80 20.21
C LEU A 255 -16.82 9.42 20.23
N GLY A 256 -16.04 8.35 20.39
CA GLY A 256 -16.56 6.99 20.51
C GLY A 256 -16.69 6.22 19.18
N PHE A 257 -16.24 6.78 18.07
CA PHE A 257 -16.21 6.01 16.82
C PHE A 257 -15.21 4.87 16.91
N SER A 258 -15.64 3.65 16.65
CA SER A 258 -14.77 2.48 16.58
C SER A 258 -13.98 2.43 15.27
N ARG A 259 -14.51 3.09 14.23
CA ARG A 259 -13.97 3.12 12.88
C ARG A 259 -14.23 4.47 12.21
N VAL A 260 -13.26 4.94 11.45
CA VAL A 260 -13.32 6.15 10.64
C VAL A 260 -13.42 5.81 9.17
N GLY A 261 -14.27 6.51 8.43
CA GLY A 261 -14.49 6.33 6.99
C GLY A 261 -15.60 7.25 6.47
N CYS A 262 -16.14 6.94 5.29
CA CYS A 262 -17.22 7.73 4.69
C CYS A 262 -18.48 7.69 5.58
N VAL A 263 -19.13 8.83 5.79
CA VAL A 263 -20.39 8.97 6.59
C VAL A 263 -21.48 8.06 6.06
N ILE A 264 -21.58 7.90 4.76
CA ILE A 264 -22.61 7.09 4.09
C ILE A 264 -22.23 5.61 3.92
N CYS A 265 -21.15 5.18 4.56
CA CYS A 265 -20.68 3.80 4.38
C CYS A 265 -21.64 2.80 5.04
N PRO A 266 -22.18 1.79 4.32
CA PRO A 266 -23.05 0.78 4.92
C PRO A 266 -22.33 -0.14 5.94
N TYR A 267 -21.02 0.05 6.12
CA TYR A 267 -20.20 -0.62 7.12
C TYR A 267 -19.74 0.30 8.26
N SER A 268 -20.08 1.59 8.21
CA SER A 268 -19.93 2.47 9.37
C SER A 268 -21.12 2.21 10.28
N SER A 269 -20.91 1.51 11.34
CA SER A 269 -21.88 1.32 12.43
C SER A 269 -21.21 1.73 13.72
#